data_9b0c75f7ff0d7d67b38c0510d24e4495
#
_entry.id   9b0c75f7ff0d7d67b38c0510d24e4495
#
_cell.length_a   1.000
_cell.length_b   1.000
_cell.length_c   1.000
_cell.angle_alpha   90.00
_cell.angle_beta   90.00
_cell.angle_gamma   90.00
#
_symmetry.space_group_name_H-M   'P 1'
#
loop_
_entity.id
_entity.type
_entity.pdbx_description
1 polymer ?
#
loop_
_entity_poly.entity_id
_entity_poly.type
_entity_poly.pdbx_seq_one_letter_code
_entity_poly.pdbx_strand_id
1 'polypeptide(L)'
;MFRRNVNTTIQNKGRYRKMKLLMHTCCAPCSVYCIDSLRSEGIEPTVYWYNPNIHPYMEYKARRDCLKEYTQSIGVQAIFEEEYGLDKFCKNIIGNLKTRCIDYCYRVRLEQTAKYAKEHGFDTITTTLFVSPYQKHEELRQIAEEIAKKYELNFLYRDFRVGFREGQAKARELGLYMQKYCGCVFSEEMRYYNRNPIQTSNTNGYEIPKEPRMQVKKIENKEDYIDLLLEADPSKDMIHKYLNDSDVYALKKEDELISIAVILHIDRKTLELKNIVTTEKYRNKGYAKTLLKSLCGNYKQKYDRMLVGTTENNIPFYVKQGFDKYEKTIKNFFIDNYKEEIKDGDLICTDLIYYSKDLKKKFKDN
;
A
#
# COMPACT_ATOMS: atom_id res chain seq x y z
N MET A 1 22.72 -16.17 -19.90
CA MET A 1 23.89 -15.87 -19.07
C MET A 1 24.51 -14.56 -19.56
N PHE A 2 23.99 -13.42 -19.08
CA PHE A 2 24.55 -12.10 -19.39
C PHE A 2 24.76 -11.36 -18.07
N ARG A 3 25.98 -11.45 -17.54
CA ARG A 3 26.43 -10.58 -16.45
C ARG A 3 26.69 -9.18 -17.06
N ARG A 4 25.81 -8.22 -16.83
CA ARG A 4 26.14 -6.81 -17.01
C ARG A 4 26.99 -6.38 -15.81
N ASN A 5 28.28 -6.22 -16.02
CA ASN A 5 29.17 -5.50 -15.11
C ASN A 5 28.70 -4.05 -15.06
N VAL A 6 28.01 -3.68 -13.96
CA VAL A 6 27.74 -2.28 -13.67
C VAL A 6 29.03 -1.71 -13.09
N ASN A 7 29.72 -0.87 -13.85
CA ASN A 7 30.92 -0.16 -13.40
C ASN A 7 30.53 0.73 -12.20
N THR A 8 30.90 0.30 -11.00
CA THR A 8 30.77 1.01 -9.72
C THR A 8 31.79 2.15 -9.57
N THR A 9 32.35 2.63 -10.66
CA THR A 9 33.48 3.59 -10.66
C THR A 9 33.12 4.82 -11.47
N ILE A 10 33.28 6.00 -10.88
CA ILE A 10 33.12 7.30 -11.54
C ILE A 10 34.45 7.64 -12.24
N GLN A 11 34.43 7.81 -13.57
CA GLN A 11 35.59 8.31 -14.29
C GLN A 11 35.85 9.78 -14.03
N ASN A 12 36.87 10.10 -13.27
CA ASN A 12 37.48 11.42 -13.23
C ASN A 12 38.99 11.32 -13.40
N LYS A 13 39.48 11.81 -14.53
CA LYS A 13 40.94 12.00 -14.87
C LYS A 13 41.89 10.94 -14.29
N GLY A 14 41.79 9.68 -14.79
CA GLY A 14 42.88 8.72 -14.67
C GLY A 14 43.08 8.01 -13.30
N ARG A 15 42.24 8.20 -12.30
CA ARG A 15 42.19 7.40 -11.06
C ARG A 15 40.80 6.91 -10.81
N TYR A 16 40.59 5.60 -10.75
CA TYR A 16 39.33 5.00 -10.28
C TYR A 16 39.16 5.28 -8.79
N ARG A 17 38.29 6.21 -8.47
CA ARG A 17 37.95 6.52 -7.08
C ARG A 17 36.72 5.70 -6.70
N LYS A 18 36.77 4.97 -5.58
CA LYS A 18 35.59 4.27 -5.02
C LYS A 18 34.52 5.30 -4.67
N MET A 19 33.30 5.11 -5.16
CA MET A 19 32.15 5.98 -4.86
C MET A 19 31.93 6.07 -3.33
N LYS A 20 31.78 7.29 -2.83
CA LYS A 20 31.45 7.56 -1.43
C LYS A 20 30.00 7.98 -1.35
N LEU A 21 29.13 7.01 -1.01
CA LEU A 21 27.68 7.19 -0.98
C LEU A 21 27.18 7.56 0.42
N LEU A 22 26.48 8.70 0.53
CA LEU A 22 25.71 9.08 1.70
C LEU A 22 24.22 8.82 1.44
N MET A 23 23.60 7.97 2.24
CA MET A 23 22.20 7.56 2.09
C MET A 23 21.32 8.15 3.20
N HIS A 24 20.51 9.16 2.86
CA HIS A 24 19.47 9.62 3.78
C HIS A 24 18.53 8.47 4.17
N THR A 25 18.29 8.33 5.47
CA THR A 25 17.51 7.21 6.00
C THR A 25 16.46 7.68 7.00
N CYS A 26 15.20 7.32 6.74
CA CYS A 26 14.05 7.74 7.57
C CYS A 26 13.73 6.79 8.73
N CYS A 27 14.14 5.52 8.66
CA CYS A 27 13.94 4.50 9.71
C CYS A 27 14.64 3.19 9.35
N ALA A 28 14.83 2.31 10.30
CA ALA A 28 15.45 1.00 10.09
C ALA A 28 14.67 0.12 9.07
N PRO A 29 13.35 -0.09 9.18
CA PRO A 29 12.62 -0.93 8.22
C PRO A 29 12.73 -0.48 6.76
N CYS A 30 12.82 0.85 6.51
CA CYS A 30 13.02 1.36 5.16
C CYS A 30 14.43 1.14 4.62
N SER A 31 15.43 1.00 5.50
CA SER A 31 16.81 0.82 5.09
C SER A 31 17.20 -0.64 4.80
N VAL A 32 16.46 -1.62 5.32
CA VAL A 32 16.79 -3.05 5.20
C VAL A 32 17.03 -3.44 3.74
N TYR A 33 16.02 -3.31 2.90
CA TYR A 33 16.13 -3.66 1.48
C TYR A 33 17.11 -2.75 0.72
N CYS A 34 17.11 -1.43 1.05
CA CYS A 34 17.99 -0.49 0.35
C CYS A 34 19.47 -0.84 0.57
N ILE A 35 19.87 -1.17 1.79
CA ILE A 35 21.25 -1.56 2.13
C ILE A 35 21.60 -2.89 1.45
N ASP A 36 20.73 -3.90 1.55
CA ASP A 36 20.98 -5.21 0.94
C ASP A 36 21.12 -5.09 -0.60
N SER A 37 20.25 -4.31 -1.24
CA SER A 37 20.30 -4.06 -2.68
C SER A 37 21.60 -3.37 -3.09
N LEU A 38 22.01 -2.32 -2.37
CA LEU A 38 23.27 -1.62 -2.66
C LEU A 38 24.49 -2.52 -2.42
N ARG A 39 24.52 -3.29 -1.34
CA ARG A 39 25.60 -4.26 -1.05
C ARG A 39 25.69 -5.35 -2.12
N SER A 40 24.56 -5.80 -2.65
CA SER A 40 24.57 -6.77 -3.77
C SER A 40 25.18 -6.20 -5.05
N GLU A 41 25.20 -4.88 -5.22
CA GLU A 41 25.87 -4.15 -6.29
C GLU A 41 27.34 -3.80 -5.93
N GLY A 42 27.84 -4.20 -4.77
CA GLY A 42 29.19 -3.87 -4.27
C GLY A 42 29.33 -2.44 -3.75
N ILE A 43 28.20 -1.78 -3.45
CA ILE A 43 28.15 -0.41 -2.93
C ILE A 43 27.88 -0.46 -1.42
N GLU A 44 28.81 0.05 -0.64
CA GLU A 44 28.63 0.19 0.82
C GLU A 44 28.18 1.62 1.13
N PRO A 45 26.91 1.86 1.56
CA PRO A 45 26.44 3.17 1.89
C PRO A 45 26.87 3.60 3.29
N THR A 46 27.06 4.89 3.51
CA THR A 46 27.02 5.49 4.84
C THR A 46 25.60 5.99 5.10
N VAL A 47 24.97 5.49 6.16
CA VAL A 47 23.62 5.90 6.57
C VAL A 47 23.66 7.29 7.19
N TYR A 48 22.73 8.16 6.80
CA TYR A 48 22.59 9.50 7.34
C TYR A 48 21.18 9.75 7.87
N TRP A 49 21.07 10.03 9.14
CA TRP A 49 19.83 10.34 9.83
C TRP A 49 19.67 11.86 10.02
N TYR A 50 18.69 12.42 9.33
CA TYR A 50 18.20 13.78 9.59
C TYR A 50 16.71 13.84 9.23
N ASN A 51 15.84 13.85 10.24
CA ASN A 51 14.40 13.72 10.04
C ASN A 51 13.60 14.69 10.93
N PRO A 52 13.71 16.02 10.72
CA PRO A 52 13.04 17.03 11.55
C PRO A 52 11.52 17.08 11.34
N ASN A 53 10.98 16.21 10.47
CA ASN A 53 9.57 16.06 10.14
C ASN A 53 8.93 14.83 10.83
N ILE A 54 9.62 14.12 11.71
CA ILE A 54 9.06 12.98 12.45
C ILE A 54 8.55 13.45 13.80
N HIS A 55 7.25 13.22 14.06
CA HIS A 55 6.55 13.64 15.27
C HIS A 55 5.51 12.58 15.69
N PRO A 56 5.14 12.48 17.00
CA PRO A 56 5.71 13.21 18.15
C PRO A 56 7.11 12.74 18.51
N TYR A 57 7.70 13.35 19.57
CA TYR A 57 9.09 13.04 19.98
C TYR A 57 9.34 11.56 20.24
N MET A 58 8.38 10.85 20.83
CA MET A 58 8.55 9.41 21.10
C MET A 58 8.65 8.58 19.82
N GLU A 59 7.92 8.94 18.76
CA GLU A 59 8.05 8.30 17.45
C GLU A 59 9.41 8.62 16.79
N TYR A 60 9.86 9.88 16.89
CA TYR A 60 11.21 10.28 16.43
C TYR A 60 12.29 9.47 17.15
N LYS A 61 12.20 9.39 18.50
CA LYS A 61 13.14 8.64 19.34
C LYS A 61 13.14 7.15 18.99
N ALA A 62 11.96 6.53 18.89
CA ALA A 62 11.85 5.09 18.60
C ALA A 62 12.48 4.72 17.25
N ARG A 63 12.26 5.54 16.19
CA ARG A 63 12.87 5.29 14.88
C ARG A 63 14.37 5.51 14.88
N ARG A 64 14.85 6.58 15.54
CA ARG A 64 16.27 6.89 15.65
C ARG A 64 17.03 5.77 16.38
N ASP A 65 16.54 5.39 17.54
CA ASP A 65 17.21 4.40 18.39
C ASP A 65 17.21 3.02 17.71
N CYS A 66 16.08 2.61 17.12
CA CYS A 66 16.03 1.38 16.32
C CYS A 66 17.01 1.40 15.13
N LEU A 67 17.16 2.55 14.44
CA LEU A 67 18.13 2.65 13.35
C LEU A 67 19.57 2.60 13.85
N LYS A 68 19.89 3.19 15.03
CA LYS A 68 21.21 3.08 15.66
C LYS A 68 21.57 1.63 15.94
N GLU A 69 20.67 0.89 16.59
CA GLU A 69 20.86 -0.52 16.91
C GLU A 69 21.01 -1.37 15.65
N TYR A 70 20.14 -1.16 14.66
CA TYR A 70 20.18 -1.91 13.41
C TYR A 70 21.49 -1.68 12.64
N THR A 71 21.92 -0.43 12.46
CA THR A 71 23.15 -0.13 11.71
C THR A 71 24.39 -0.69 12.41
N GLN A 72 24.42 -0.68 13.74
CA GLN A 72 25.49 -1.34 14.54
C GLN A 72 25.49 -2.85 14.32
N SER A 73 24.31 -3.50 14.35
CA SER A 73 24.21 -4.96 14.22
C SER A 73 24.67 -5.49 12.86
N ILE A 74 24.55 -4.70 11.80
CA ILE A 74 24.96 -5.07 10.44
C ILE A 74 26.30 -4.45 10.00
N GLY A 75 26.97 -3.72 10.89
CA GLY A 75 28.29 -3.10 10.65
C GLY A 75 28.28 -2.01 9.59
N VAL A 76 27.16 -1.26 9.43
CA VAL A 76 27.08 -0.12 8.51
C VAL A 76 27.42 1.17 9.24
N GLN A 77 28.29 1.99 8.63
CA GLN A 77 28.59 3.32 9.15
C GLN A 77 27.35 4.20 9.13
N ALA A 78 27.04 4.85 10.27
CA ALA A 78 25.87 5.70 10.39
C ALA A 78 26.20 7.02 11.10
N ILE A 79 25.62 8.10 10.61
CA ILE A 79 25.76 9.47 11.11
C ILE A 79 24.37 9.97 11.52
N PHE A 80 24.27 10.55 12.71
CA PHE A 80 23.01 11.00 13.28
C PHE A 80 23.06 12.49 13.61
N GLU A 81 22.25 13.28 12.87
CA GLU A 81 21.91 14.65 13.22
C GLU A 81 20.68 14.62 14.11
N GLU A 82 20.85 14.93 15.40
CA GLU A 82 19.81 14.70 16.41
C GLU A 82 18.86 15.90 16.62
N GLU A 83 18.57 16.67 15.57
CA GLU A 83 17.60 17.75 15.63
C GLU A 83 16.16 17.20 15.52
N TYR A 84 15.34 17.40 16.56
CA TYR A 84 13.93 16.99 16.55
C TYR A 84 13.07 17.86 15.62
N GLY A 85 13.32 19.16 15.53
CA GLY A 85 12.84 20.07 14.49
C GLY A 85 11.35 20.39 14.46
N LEU A 86 10.53 20.12 15.50
CA LEU A 86 9.09 20.37 15.51
C LEU A 86 8.75 21.84 15.22
N ASP A 87 9.44 22.79 15.85
CA ASP A 87 9.19 24.21 15.67
C ASP A 87 9.47 24.66 14.21
N LYS A 88 10.59 24.20 13.64
CA LYS A 88 10.92 24.44 12.24
C LYS A 88 9.88 23.84 11.30
N PHE A 89 9.45 22.61 11.58
CA PHE A 89 8.42 21.95 10.81
C PHE A 89 7.13 22.77 10.80
N CYS A 90 6.59 23.13 11.97
CA CYS A 90 5.36 23.88 12.07
C CYS A 90 5.44 25.23 11.34
N LYS A 91 6.54 25.98 11.53
CA LYS A 91 6.74 27.28 10.88
C LYS A 91 6.75 27.20 9.35
N ASN A 92 7.30 26.13 8.79
CA ASN A 92 7.48 26.00 7.34
C ASN A 92 6.30 25.35 6.61
N ILE A 93 5.37 24.71 7.31
CA ILE A 93 4.22 24.06 6.66
C ILE A 93 2.92 24.87 6.78
N ILE A 94 2.86 25.89 7.64
CA ILE A 94 1.70 26.76 7.78
C ILE A 94 1.40 27.41 6.41
N GLY A 95 0.14 27.25 5.94
CA GLY A 95 -0.29 27.70 4.62
C GLY A 95 -0.11 26.68 3.48
N ASN A 96 0.75 25.66 3.65
CA ASN A 96 1.06 24.66 2.61
C ASN A 96 0.87 23.22 3.10
N LEU A 97 -0.17 22.94 3.90
CA LEU A 97 -0.40 21.62 4.50
C LEU A 97 -0.59 20.51 3.46
N LYS A 98 -1.23 20.81 2.31
CA LYS A 98 -1.47 19.83 1.23
C LYS A 98 -0.19 19.39 0.53
N THR A 99 0.72 20.34 0.31
CA THR A 99 1.96 20.14 -0.44
C THR A 99 3.18 20.00 0.46
N ARG A 100 2.99 19.96 1.79
CA ARG A 100 4.06 19.90 2.81
C ARG A 100 5.15 18.85 2.56
N CYS A 101 4.78 17.71 1.94
CA CYS A 101 5.77 16.66 1.61
C CYS A 101 6.74 17.13 0.55
N ILE A 102 6.27 17.83 -0.50
CA ILE A 102 7.04 18.34 -1.62
C ILE A 102 7.79 19.61 -1.20
N ASP A 103 7.05 20.57 -0.62
CA ASP A 103 7.58 21.91 -0.36
C ASP A 103 8.56 21.92 0.81
N TYR A 104 8.40 21.03 1.79
CA TYR A 104 9.24 21.01 2.98
C TYR A 104 9.88 19.65 3.28
N CYS A 105 9.07 18.58 3.50
CA CYS A 105 9.60 17.34 4.08
C CYS A 105 10.66 16.63 3.22
N TYR A 106 10.52 16.63 1.90
CA TYR A 106 11.56 16.06 1.02
C TYR A 106 12.75 16.98 0.96
N ARG A 107 12.52 18.28 0.74
CA ARG A 107 13.57 19.28 0.57
C ARG A 107 14.46 19.38 1.80
N VAL A 108 13.90 19.56 2.99
CA VAL A 108 14.68 19.76 4.22
C VAL A 108 15.62 18.59 4.52
N ARG A 109 15.18 17.35 4.25
CA ARG A 109 16.00 16.17 4.47
C ARG A 109 17.09 16.01 3.44
N LEU A 110 16.74 16.14 2.16
CA LEU A 110 17.69 15.99 1.05
C LEU A 110 18.69 17.14 0.98
N GLU A 111 18.26 18.36 1.28
CA GLU A 111 19.13 19.54 1.35
C GLU A 111 20.21 19.37 2.43
N GLN A 112 19.81 18.97 3.64
CA GLN A 112 20.77 18.72 4.72
C GLN A 112 21.70 17.54 4.40
N THR A 113 21.18 16.49 3.77
CA THR A 113 21.99 15.36 3.31
C THR A 113 23.05 15.79 2.29
N ALA A 114 22.65 16.60 1.31
CA ALA A 114 23.56 17.08 0.28
C ALA A 114 24.61 18.06 0.84
N LYS A 115 24.20 18.94 1.75
CA LYS A 115 25.10 19.84 2.46
C LYS A 115 26.15 19.05 3.23
N TYR A 116 25.72 18.11 4.07
CA TYR A 116 26.61 17.25 4.83
C TYR A 116 27.57 16.46 3.91
N ALA A 117 27.03 15.88 2.82
CA ALA A 117 27.83 15.15 1.85
C ALA A 117 28.97 16.01 1.25
N LYS A 118 28.64 17.24 0.86
CA LYS A 118 29.64 18.18 0.27
C LYS A 118 30.72 18.55 1.29
N GLU A 119 30.32 18.85 2.52
CA GLU A 119 31.23 19.28 3.60
C GLU A 119 32.17 18.16 4.05
N HIS A 120 31.72 16.87 3.97
CA HIS A 120 32.47 15.72 4.46
C HIS A 120 33.07 14.81 3.37
N GLY A 121 33.09 15.32 2.12
CA GLY A 121 33.80 14.66 1.02
C GLY A 121 33.12 13.38 0.50
N PHE A 122 31.80 13.24 0.65
CA PHE A 122 31.00 12.31 -0.14
C PHE A 122 30.82 12.89 -1.55
N ASP A 123 30.70 12.01 -2.54
CA ASP A 123 30.54 12.41 -3.94
C ASP A 123 29.15 12.04 -4.50
N THR A 124 28.39 11.24 -3.76
CA THR A 124 27.11 10.70 -4.21
C THR A 124 26.10 10.67 -3.05
N ILE A 125 24.84 11.01 -3.33
CA ILE A 125 23.73 10.90 -2.37
C ILE A 125 22.62 10.01 -2.91
N THR A 126 21.85 9.43 -1.98
CA THR A 126 20.58 8.72 -2.26
C THR A 126 19.66 8.79 -1.03
N THR A 127 18.48 8.18 -1.12
CA THR A 127 17.54 8.13 0.02
C THR A 127 16.73 6.85 0.06
N THR A 128 16.48 6.33 1.27
CA THR A 128 15.58 5.21 1.51
C THR A 128 14.10 5.55 1.27
N LEU A 129 13.75 6.81 1.02
CA LEU A 129 12.36 7.19 0.71
C LEU A 129 11.84 6.52 -0.56
N PHE A 130 12.73 6.15 -1.49
CA PHE A 130 12.38 5.45 -2.73
C PHE A 130 11.92 4.01 -2.54
N VAL A 131 11.98 3.45 -1.32
CA VAL A 131 11.44 2.11 -1.04
C VAL A 131 9.93 2.14 -0.81
N SER A 132 9.39 3.27 -0.38
CA SER A 132 7.99 3.34 0.02
C SER A 132 7.07 3.64 -1.17
N PRO A 133 6.06 2.79 -1.45
CA PRO A 133 5.07 3.04 -2.51
C PRO A 133 4.10 4.19 -2.17
N TYR A 134 4.17 4.74 -0.95
CA TYR A 134 3.30 5.81 -0.47
C TYR A 134 3.92 7.20 -0.62
N GLN A 135 5.16 7.29 -1.07
CA GLN A 135 5.80 8.57 -1.38
C GLN A 135 5.39 9.06 -2.77
N LYS A 136 5.41 10.37 -2.97
CA LYS A 136 5.24 10.99 -4.29
C LYS A 136 6.56 10.83 -5.05
N HIS A 137 6.67 9.73 -5.78
CA HIS A 137 7.95 9.21 -6.27
C HIS A 137 8.63 10.12 -7.28
N GLU A 138 7.90 10.62 -8.27
CA GLU A 138 8.46 11.46 -9.32
C GLU A 138 8.86 12.84 -8.78
N GLU A 139 8.02 13.45 -7.94
CA GLU A 139 8.34 14.72 -7.30
C GLU A 139 9.56 14.58 -6.37
N LEU A 140 9.64 13.47 -5.62
CA LEU A 140 10.79 13.17 -4.78
C LEU A 140 12.08 13.04 -5.60
N ARG A 141 11.99 12.37 -6.77
CA ARG A 141 13.11 12.20 -7.69
C ARG A 141 13.58 13.54 -8.25
N GLN A 142 12.67 14.37 -8.76
CA GLN A 142 12.98 15.70 -9.29
C GLN A 142 13.68 16.58 -8.24
N ILE A 143 13.15 16.59 -7.00
CA ILE A 143 13.75 17.32 -5.88
C ILE A 143 15.16 16.81 -5.57
N ALA A 144 15.36 15.49 -5.57
CA ALA A 144 16.67 14.91 -5.28
C ALA A 144 17.70 15.24 -6.37
N GLU A 145 17.31 15.18 -7.64
CA GLU A 145 18.16 15.57 -8.80
C GLU A 145 18.51 17.06 -8.76
N GLU A 146 17.51 17.94 -8.47
CA GLU A 146 17.70 19.38 -8.32
C GLU A 146 18.73 19.71 -7.22
N ILE A 147 18.56 19.09 -6.04
CA ILE A 147 19.42 19.31 -4.88
C ILE A 147 20.83 18.77 -5.14
N ALA A 148 20.97 17.58 -5.67
CA ALA A 148 22.28 17.00 -6.00
C ALA A 148 23.04 17.92 -6.98
N LYS A 149 22.37 18.40 -8.01
CA LYS A 149 22.95 19.36 -8.97
C LYS A 149 23.40 20.66 -8.27
N LYS A 150 22.58 21.22 -7.37
CA LYS A 150 22.89 22.44 -6.62
C LYS A 150 24.18 22.32 -5.79
N TYR A 151 24.43 21.12 -5.21
CA TYR A 151 25.60 20.85 -4.39
C TYR A 151 26.75 20.19 -5.17
N GLU A 152 26.64 20.06 -6.50
CA GLU A 152 27.63 19.41 -7.38
C GLU A 152 27.96 17.97 -6.92
N LEU A 153 26.90 17.21 -6.57
CA LEU A 153 26.98 15.82 -6.18
C LEU A 153 26.31 14.92 -7.22
N ASN A 154 26.72 13.65 -7.26
CA ASN A 154 25.99 12.65 -8.01
C ASN A 154 24.74 12.23 -7.23
N PHE A 155 23.65 11.98 -7.95
CA PHE A 155 22.47 11.38 -7.39
C PHE A 155 22.34 9.93 -7.85
N LEU A 156 22.40 8.99 -6.91
CA LEU A 156 22.19 7.57 -7.19
C LEU A 156 20.70 7.27 -7.09
N TYR A 157 20.00 7.31 -8.22
CA TYR A 157 18.61 6.89 -8.27
C TYR A 157 18.51 5.36 -8.34
N ARG A 158 17.67 4.78 -7.46
CA ARG A 158 17.20 3.40 -7.51
C ARG A 158 15.73 3.35 -7.11
N ASP A 159 14.93 2.67 -7.91
CA ASP A 159 13.56 2.35 -7.53
C ASP A 159 13.56 1.13 -6.60
N PHE A 160 13.60 1.38 -5.30
CA PHE A 160 13.60 0.34 -4.29
C PHE A 160 12.19 -0.22 -3.98
N ARG A 161 11.12 0.28 -4.62
CA ARG A 161 9.74 -0.17 -4.37
C ARG A 161 9.53 -1.66 -4.67
N VAL A 162 10.29 -2.22 -5.59
CA VAL A 162 10.26 -3.65 -5.94
C VAL A 162 10.53 -4.55 -4.73
N GLY A 163 11.37 -4.11 -3.79
CA GLY A 163 11.71 -4.83 -2.57
C GLY A 163 10.96 -4.37 -1.32
N PHE A 164 9.93 -3.53 -1.45
CA PHE A 164 9.21 -3.00 -0.28
C PHE A 164 8.65 -4.09 0.63
N ARG A 165 8.00 -5.12 0.04
CA ARG A 165 7.41 -6.21 0.82
C ARG A 165 8.46 -7.11 1.47
N GLU A 166 9.52 -7.40 0.75
CA GLU A 166 10.67 -8.17 1.24
C GLU A 166 11.35 -7.47 2.41
N GLY A 167 11.68 -6.19 2.24
CA GLY A 167 12.28 -5.38 3.32
C GLY A 167 11.39 -5.28 4.57
N GLN A 168 10.07 -5.19 4.39
CA GLN A 168 9.12 -5.18 5.50
C GLN A 168 9.02 -6.54 6.21
N ALA A 169 9.11 -7.66 5.49
CA ALA A 169 9.11 -9.00 6.06
C ALA A 169 10.40 -9.20 6.89
N LYS A 170 11.56 -8.94 6.29
CA LYS A 170 12.86 -9.05 6.96
C LYS A 170 12.98 -8.12 8.18
N ALA A 171 12.43 -6.91 8.11
CA ALA A 171 12.40 -6.00 9.26
C ALA A 171 11.59 -6.56 10.45
N ARG A 172 10.49 -7.27 10.20
CA ARG A 172 9.71 -7.95 11.25
C ARG A 172 10.45 -9.15 11.85
N GLU A 173 11.09 -9.95 10.99
CA GLU A 173 11.92 -11.09 11.42
C GLU A 173 13.07 -10.63 12.32
N LEU A 174 13.66 -9.47 12.03
CA LEU A 174 14.70 -8.84 12.83
C LEU A 174 14.17 -8.14 14.10
N GLY A 175 12.86 -8.13 14.33
CA GLY A 175 12.25 -7.48 15.50
C GLY A 175 12.35 -5.95 15.48
N LEU A 176 12.57 -5.32 14.32
CA LEU A 176 12.73 -3.87 14.22
C LEU A 176 11.43 -3.12 14.52
N TYR A 177 11.56 -1.92 15.09
CA TYR A 177 10.42 -1.05 15.31
C TYR A 177 9.72 -0.68 13.99
N MET A 178 8.49 -1.14 13.83
CA MET A 178 7.69 -0.92 12.61
C MET A 178 6.84 0.34 12.72
N GLN A 179 7.24 1.39 12.00
CA GLN A 179 6.47 2.64 11.97
C GLN A 179 5.07 2.42 11.35
N LYS A 180 4.09 3.10 11.92
CA LYS A 180 2.69 2.96 11.51
C LYS A 180 2.20 4.07 10.55
N TYR A 181 2.97 5.15 10.37
CA TYR A 181 2.67 6.27 9.49
C TYR A 181 3.96 6.90 8.92
N CYS A 182 3.85 7.85 7.99
CA CYS A 182 5.01 8.44 7.29
C CYS A 182 6.01 9.12 8.24
N GLY A 183 5.51 9.86 9.24
CA GLY A 183 6.36 10.46 10.29
C GLY A 183 5.79 11.73 10.93
N CYS A 184 5.15 12.62 10.20
CA CYS A 184 4.61 13.84 10.79
C CYS A 184 3.22 13.63 11.40
N VAL A 185 2.83 14.51 12.34
CA VAL A 185 1.52 14.50 13.00
C VAL A 185 0.34 14.46 12.01
N PHE A 186 0.44 15.12 10.87
CA PHE A 186 -0.61 15.07 9.85
C PHE A 186 -0.72 13.70 9.15
N SER A 187 0.38 12.96 9.02
CA SER A 187 0.33 11.59 8.50
C SER A 187 -0.20 10.61 9.55
N GLU A 188 -0.01 10.89 10.81
CA GLU A 188 -0.64 10.18 11.92
C GLU A 188 -2.14 10.43 11.94
N GLU A 189 -2.56 11.70 11.91
CA GLU A 189 -3.97 12.11 11.82
C GLU A 189 -4.67 11.44 10.64
N MET A 190 -4.11 11.53 9.43
CA MET A 190 -4.66 10.87 8.23
C MET A 190 -4.83 9.37 8.40
N ARG A 191 -3.95 8.72 9.16
CA ARG A 191 -4.00 7.28 9.38
C ARG A 191 -5.05 6.88 10.42
N TYR A 192 -5.17 7.61 11.51
CA TYR A 192 -5.94 7.18 12.68
C TYR A 192 -7.24 7.94 12.86
N TYR A 193 -7.22 9.24 12.75
CA TYR A 193 -8.38 10.10 12.95
C TYR A 193 -9.38 10.00 11.80
N ASN A 194 -8.90 10.04 10.55
CA ASN A 194 -9.76 9.93 9.38
C ASN A 194 -10.35 8.51 9.16
N ARG A 195 -9.94 7.50 9.94
CA ARG A 195 -10.55 6.16 9.93
C ARG A 195 -11.80 6.04 10.80
N ASN A 196 -11.98 6.92 11.78
CA ASN A 196 -13.16 6.99 12.64
C ASN A 196 -13.79 8.37 12.48
N PRO A 197 -14.89 8.52 11.73
CA PRO A 197 -15.58 9.81 11.67
C PRO A 197 -16.29 10.10 13.01
N ILE A 198 -15.57 10.65 13.97
CA ILE A 198 -16.19 11.37 15.07
C ILE A 198 -16.67 12.68 14.46
N GLN A 199 -17.95 12.95 14.55
CA GLN A 199 -18.57 14.21 14.11
C GLN A 199 -17.86 15.37 14.81
N THR A 200 -17.04 16.12 14.07
CA THR A 200 -16.52 17.40 14.53
C THR A 200 -17.49 18.49 14.13
N SER A 201 -18.42 18.80 15.05
CA SER A 201 -19.03 20.11 15.05
C SER A 201 -17.99 21.14 15.46
N ASN A 202 -17.81 22.17 14.61
CA ASN A 202 -17.04 23.40 14.85
C ASN A 202 -15.50 23.29 14.91
N THR A 203 -14.87 23.36 13.75
CA THR A 203 -13.54 23.96 13.63
C THR A 203 -13.64 25.13 12.66
N ASN A 204 -13.37 26.34 13.18
CA ASN A 204 -13.36 27.59 12.44
C ASN A 204 -12.54 27.46 11.14
N GLY A 205 -13.21 27.42 9.99
CA GLY A 205 -12.69 27.85 8.70
C GLY A 205 -11.63 27.01 8.00
N TYR A 206 -11.16 25.87 8.54
CA TYR A 206 -10.24 24.98 7.84
C TYR A 206 -11.01 23.84 7.19
N GLU A 207 -11.40 24.02 5.94
CA GLU A 207 -11.77 22.87 5.07
C GLU A 207 -10.52 22.05 4.78
N ILE A 208 -10.35 20.94 5.51
CA ILE A 208 -9.43 19.89 5.09
C ILE A 208 -9.98 19.34 3.77
N PRO A 209 -9.24 19.37 2.65
CA PRO A 209 -9.72 18.78 1.42
C PRO A 209 -9.93 17.29 1.69
N LYS A 210 -11.17 16.87 1.62
CA LYS A 210 -11.53 15.47 1.66
C LYS A 210 -10.86 14.81 0.46
N GLU A 211 -9.81 13.97 0.70
CA GLU A 211 -9.49 12.98 -0.33
C GLU A 211 -10.78 12.23 -0.62
N PRO A 212 -11.11 11.99 -1.88
CA PRO A 212 -12.37 11.36 -2.24
C PRO A 212 -12.48 10.02 -1.52
N ARG A 213 -13.39 9.98 -0.54
CA ARG A 213 -13.52 8.82 0.36
C ARG A 213 -14.11 7.65 -0.39
N MET A 214 -13.42 6.52 -0.34
CA MET A 214 -14.05 5.27 -0.73
C MET A 214 -15.10 4.90 0.33
N GLN A 215 -16.35 4.77 -0.09
CA GLN A 215 -17.48 4.41 0.75
C GLN A 215 -18.13 3.14 0.24
N VAL A 216 -18.45 2.24 1.17
CA VAL A 216 -19.31 1.10 0.86
C VAL A 216 -20.75 1.54 1.18
N LYS A 217 -21.58 1.65 0.13
CA LYS A 217 -22.98 2.04 0.24
C LYS A 217 -23.86 0.85 -0.13
N LYS A 218 -24.94 0.63 0.63
CA LYS A 218 -26.01 -0.28 0.23
C LYS A 218 -26.79 0.38 -0.91
N ILE A 219 -27.12 -0.42 -1.92
CA ILE A 219 -27.84 0.03 -3.11
C ILE A 219 -29.30 -0.34 -2.99
N GLU A 220 -30.17 0.65 -3.14
CA GLU A 220 -31.62 0.47 -3.13
C GLU A 220 -32.14 0.05 -4.50
N ASN A 221 -31.77 0.78 -5.57
CA ASN A 221 -32.16 0.48 -6.94
C ASN A 221 -31.15 -0.46 -7.60
N LYS A 222 -31.37 -1.77 -7.46
CA LYS A 222 -30.42 -2.82 -7.87
C LYS A 222 -30.38 -2.99 -9.39
N GLU A 223 -31.50 -2.72 -10.07
CA GLU A 223 -31.66 -2.86 -11.51
C GLU A 223 -30.72 -1.96 -12.32
N ASP A 224 -30.36 -0.78 -11.79
CA ASP A 224 -29.44 0.15 -12.44
C ASP A 224 -28.03 -0.43 -12.64
N TYR A 225 -27.71 -1.54 -11.99
CA TYR A 225 -26.37 -2.14 -11.98
C TYR A 225 -26.30 -3.49 -12.70
N ILE A 226 -27.39 -3.94 -13.34
CA ILE A 226 -27.44 -5.24 -14.00
C ILE A 226 -26.36 -5.37 -15.07
N ASP A 227 -26.14 -4.33 -15.89
CA ASP A 227 -25.12 -4.38 -16.95
C ASP A 227 -23.73 -4.65 -16.40
N LEU A 228 -23.41 -4.10 -15.21
CA LEU A 228 -22.14 -4.38 -14.57
C LEU A 228 -22.11 -5.80 -13.96
N LEU A 229 -23.21 -6.28 -13.37
CA LEU A 229 -23.29 -7.63 -12.81
C LEU A 229 -23.17 -8.71 -13.88
N LEU A 230 -23.60 -8.43 -15.12
CA LEU A 230 -23.45 -9.32 -16.28
C LEU A 230 -21.98 -9.60 -16.65
N GLU A 231 -21.04 -8.75 -16.24
CA GLU A 231 -19.61 -9.01 -16.45
C GLU A 231 -19.07 -10.19 -15.62
N ALA A 232 -19.75 -10.56 -14.50
CA ALA A 232 -19.37 -11.70 -13.69
C ALA A 232 -20.35 -12.87 -13.78
N ASP A 233 -21.60 -12.62 -14.15
CA ASP A 233 -22.62 -13.66 -14.41
C ASP A 233 -23.35 -13.27 -15.71
N PRO A 234 -23.01 -13.88 -16.85
CA PRO A 234 -23.48 -13.42 -18.17
C PRO A 234 -24.94 -13.74 -18.46
N SER A 235 -25.72 -14.19 -17.46
CA SER A 235 -27.15 -14.48 -17.61
C SER A 235 -28.02 -13.57 -16.76
N LYS A 236 -28.78 -12.69 -17.44
CA LYS A 236 -29.75 -11.80 -16.78
C LYS A 236 -30.82 -12.62 -16.02
N ASP A 237 -31.26 -13.73 -16.59
CA ASP A 237 -32.23 -14.63 -15.96
C ASP A 237 -31.67 -15.23 -14.64
N MET A 238 -30.38 -15.58 -14.63
CA MET A 238 -29.72 -16.08 -13.42
C MET A 238 -29.54 -14.98 -12.37
N ILE A 239 -29.15 -13.78 -12.78
CA ILE A 239 -29.03 -12.63 -11.87
C ILE A 239 -30.36 -12.34 -11.19
N HIS A 240 -31.46 -12.32 -11.91
CA HIS A 240 -32.79 -12.04 -11.37
C HIS A 240 -33.27 -13.11 -10.35
N LYS A 241 -32.77 -14.36 -10.43
CA LYS A 241 -33.13 -15.41 -9.45
C LYS A 241 -32.67 -15.09 -8.03
N TYR A 242 -31.62 -14.27 -7.89
CA TYR A 242 -31.07 -13.93 -6.56
C TYR A 242 -31.10 -12.42 -6.22
N LEU A 243 -31.21 -11.55 -7.20
CA LEU A 243 -30.99 -10.11 -7.00
C LEU A 243 -32.02 -9.50 -6.05
N ASN A 244 -33.30 -9.87 -6.20
CA ASN A 244 -34.38 -9.29 -5.40
C ASN A 244 -34.25 -9.61 -3.90
N ASP A 245 -33.82 -10.84 -3.60
CA ASP A 245 -33.67 -11.34 -2.21
C ASP A 245 -32.29 -11.06 -1.60
N SER A 246 -31.44 -10.34 -2.33
CA SER A 246 -30.06 -10.04 -1.94
C SER A 246 -29.87 -8.60 -1.49
N ASP A 247 -28.90 -8.38 -0.64
CA ASP A 247 -28.32 -7.06 -0.41
C ASP A 247 -27.26 -6.75 -1.46
N VAL A 248 -27.32 -5.55 -2.04
CA VAL A 248 -26.31 -5.08 -3.01
C VAL A 248 -25.50 -3.95 -2.39
N TYR A 249 -24.18 -4.03 -2.52
CA TYR A 249 -23.26 -3.03 -1.98
C TYR A 249 -22.31 -2.53 -3.07
N ALA A 250 -22.19 -1.22 -3.17
CA ALA A 250 -21.22 -0.58 -4.05
C ALA A 250 -20.07 0.06 -3.24
N LEU A 251 -18.86 -0.18 -3.67
CA LEU A 251 -17.69 0.59 -3.30
C LEU A 251 -17.62 1.77 -4.27
N LYS A 252 -17.76 2.98 -3.75
CA LYS A 252 -17.71 4.24 -4.52
C LYS A 252 -16.59 5.13 -4.01
N LYS A 253 -16.00 5.89 -4.94
CA LYS A 253 -15.10 7.00 -4.64
C LYS A 253 -15.82 8.28 -5.06
N GLU A 254 -16.30 9.06 -4.08
CA GLU A 254 -17.33 10.07 -4.32
C GLU A 254 -18.60 9.42 -4.92
N ASP A 255 -19.02 9.81 -6.12
CA ASP A 255 -20.14 9.18 -6.83
C ASP A 255 -19.69 8.17 -7.89
N GLU A 256 -18.36 8.02 -8.12
CA GLU A 256 -17.83 7.08 -9.10
C GLU A 256 -17.86 5.65 -8.55
N LEU A 257 -18.51 4.74 -9.27
CA LEU A 257 -18.59 3.33 -8.94
C LEU A 257 -17.26 2.63 -9.23
N ILE A 258 -16.71 1.95 -8.23
CA ILE A 258 -15.45 1.19 -8.33
C ILE A 258 -15.72 -0.31 -8.41
N SER A 259 -16.52 -0.83 -7.48
CA SER A 259 -16.82 -2.26 -7.39
C SER A 259 -18.20 -2.46 -6.77
N ILE A 260 -18.86 -3.56 -7.13
CA ILE A 260 -20.18 -3.93 -6.62
C ILE A 260 -20.16 -5.39 -6.16
N ALA A 261 -20.94 -5.72 -5.12
CA ALA A 261 -21.10 -7.07 -4.63
C ALA A 261 -22.55 -7.35 -4.26
N VAL A 262 -23.00 -8.57 -4.51
CA VAL A 262 -24.35 -9.06 -4.21
C VAL A 262 -24.25 -10.14 -3.15
N ILE A 263 -24.96 -9.95 -2.03
CA ILE A 263 -24.96 -10.84 -0.87
C ILE A 263 -26.36 -11.40 -0.65
N LEU A 264 -26.51 -12.71 -0.80
CA LEU A 264 -27.74 -13.41 -0.53
C LEU A 264 -27.75 -13.96 0.89
N HIS A 265 -28.88 -13.82 1.58
CA HIS A 265 -29.12 -14.36 2.92
C HIS A 265 -29.69 -15.78 2.80
N ILE A 266 -28.85 -16.82 3.02
CA ILE A 266 -29.26 -18.21 2.90
C ILE A 266 -30.08 -18.68 4.10
N ASP A 267 -29.59 -18.36 5.30
CA ASP A 267 -30.27 -18.64 6.56
C ASP A 267 -29.84 -17.64 7.65
N ARG A 268 -30.23 -17.87 8.92
CA ARG A 268 -29.92 -16.96 10.03
C ARG A 268 -28.43 -16.82 10.35
N LYS A 269 -27.58 -17.72 9.83
CA LYS A 269 -26.14 -17.80 10.13
C LYS A 269 -25.26 -17.80 8.91
N THR A 270 -25.83 -17.99 7.74
CA THR A 270 -25.11 -18.21 6.50
C THR A 270 -25.48 -17.16 5.45
N LEU A 271 -24.46 -16.54 4.86
CA LEU A 271 -24.56 -15.68 3.68
C LEU A 271 -23.93 -16.35 2.47
N GLU A 272 -24.29 -15.91 1.29
CA GLU A 272 -23.62 -16.26 0.05
C GLU A 272 -23.24 -14.99 -0.73
N LEU A 273 -21.97 -14.87 -1.11
CA LEU A 273 -21.53 -13.91 -2.11
C LEU A 273 -21.91 -14.44 -3.48
N LYS A 274 -22.97 -13.89 -4.07
CA LYS A 274 -23.51 -14.32 -5.37
C LYS A 274 -22.75 -13.71 -6.55
N ASN A 275 -22.31 -12.46 -6.39
CA ASN A 275 -21.66 -11.72 -7.46
C ASN A 275 -20.70 -10.69 -6.87
N ILE A 276 -19.55 -10.48 -7.51
CA ILE A 276 -18.62 -9.38 -7.21
C ILE A 276 -17.90 -8.93 -8.47
N VAL A 277 -18.06 -7.65 -8.81
CA VAL A 277 -17.47 -7.06 -10.01
C VAL A 277 -16.71 -5.78 -9.65
N THR A 278 -15.62 -5.56 -10.33
CA THR A 278 -14.88 -4.28 -10.30
C THR A 278 -14.87 -3.71 -11.71
N THR A 279 -15.28 -2.46 -11.84
CA THR A 279 -15.30 -1.77 -13.13
C THR A 279 -13.92 -1.78 -13.78
N GLU A 280 -13.84 -1.88 -15.10
CA GLU A 280 -12.61 -2.12 -15.86
C GLU A 280 -11.45 -1.20 -15.47
N LYS A 281 -11.71 0.09 -15.38
CA LYS A 281 -10.75 1.15 -14.97
C LYS A 281 -10.05 0.85 -13.63
N TYR A 282 -10.70 0.07 -12.75
CA TYR A 282 -10.25 -0.19 -11.38
C TYR A 282 -9.85 -1.64 -11.12
N ARG A 283 -9.86 -2.52 -12.14
CA ARG A 283 -9.42 -3.93 -12.01
C ARG A 283 -7.94 -4.03 -11.61
N ASN A 284 -7.58 -5.16 -11.03
CA ASN A 284 -6.22 -5.50 -10.60
C ASN A 284 -5.58 -4.55 -9.55
N LYS A 285 -6.38 -3.64 -8.95
CA LYS A 285 -5.94 -2.68 -7.92
C LYS A 285 -6.39 -3.05 -6.50
N GLY A 286 -6.98 -4.25 -6.33
CA GLY A 286 -7.38 -4.78 -5.02
C GLY A 286 -8.72 -4.28 -4.47
N TYR A 287 -9.53 -3.61 -5.27
CA TYR A 287 -10.81 -3.03 -4.79
C TYR A 287 -11.88 -4.08 -4.47
N ALA A 288 -11.98 -5.18 -5.24
CA ALA A 288 -12.85 -6.32 -4.88
C ALA A 288 -12.50 -6.88 -3.50
N LYS A 289 -11.20 -7.06 -3.20
CA LYS A 289 -10.72 -7.47 -1.87
C LYS A 289 -11.12 -6.47 -0.79
N THR A 290 -11.02 -5.17 -1.05
CA THR A 290 -11.38 -4.10 -0.10
C THR A 290 -12.88 -4.14 0.19
N LEU A 291 -13.73 -4.27 -0.83
CA LEU A 291 -15.18 -4.40 -0.68
C LEU A 291 -15.54 -5.64 0.12
N LEU A 292 -15.00 -6.80 -0.26
CA LEU A 292 -15.26 -8.07 0.41
C LEU A 292 -14.83 -8.06 1.89
N LYS A 293 -13.66 -7.47 2.21
CA LYS A 293 -13.19 -7.32 3.58
C LYS A 293 -14.14 -6.44 4.42
N SER A 294 -14.65 -5.37 3.85
CA SER A 294 -15.64 -4.48 4.50
C SER A 294 -16.93 -5.23 4.79
N LEU A 295 -17.47 -5.99 3.80
CA LEU A 295 -18.70 -6.76 3.97
C LEU A 295 -18.55 -7.86 5.02
N CYS A 296 -17.46 -8.62 5.00
CA CYS A 296 -17.18 -9.62 6.05
C CYS A 296 -17.11 -8.95 7.44
N GLY A 297 -16.53 -7.75 7.55
CA GLY A 297 -16.48 -6.98 8.79
C GLY A 297 -17.86 -6.56 9.31
N ASN A 298 -18.74 -6.13 8.40
CA ASN A 298 -20.11 -5.70 8.74
C ASN A 298 -20.99 -6.87 9.18
N TYR A 299 -20.85 -8.02 8.52
CA TYR A 299 -21.72 -9.17 8.76
C TYR A 299 -21.26 -10.11 9.89
N LYS A 300 -20.00 -10.06 10.31
CA LYS A 300 -19.44 -10.96 11.34
C LYS A 300 -20.15 -10.94 12.70
N GLN A 301 -20.89 -9.90 13.04
CA GLN A 301 -21.65 -9.84 14.30
C GLN A 301 -22.92 -10.71 14.23
N LYS A 302 -23.53 -10.79 13.05
CA LYS A 302 -24.84 -11.44 12.84
C LYS A 302 -24.73 -12.83 12.23
N TYR A 303 -23.73 -13.05 11.36
CA TYR A 303 -23.56 -14.31 10.62
C TYR A 303 -22.28 -15.04 11.03
N ASP A 304 -22.29 -16.36 10.92
CA ASP A 304 -21.15 -17.20 11.29
C ASP A 304 -20.25 -17.47 10.08
N ARG A 305 -20.83 -17.61 8.89
CA ARG A 305 -20.07 -17.93 7.66
C ARG A 305 -20.62 -17.26 6.41
N MET A 306 -19.74 -17.13 5.42
CA MET A 306 -20.07 -16.68 4.07
C MET A 306 -19.63 -17.74 3.06
N LEU A 307 -20.52 -18.10 2.16
CA LEU A 307 -20.27 -19.00 1.03
C LEU A 307 -19.90 -18.19 -0.21
N VAL A 308 -19.21 -18.83 -1.13
CA VAL A 308 -19.05 -18.36 -2.52
C VAL A 308 -19.09 -19.58 -3.46
N GLY A 309 -19.89 -19.49 -4.51
CA GLY A 309 -19.83 -20.41 -5.67
C GLY A 309 -18.90 -19.80 -6.71
N THR A 310 -17.94 -20.57 -7.23
CA THR A 310 -16.90 -20.07 -8.13
C THR A 310 -16.44 -21.12 -9.14
N THR A 311 -15.68 -20.67 -10.15
CA THR A 311 -14.97 -21.51 -11.11
C THR A 311 -13.56 -21.85 -10.64
N GLU A 312 -12.91 -22.83 -11.25
CA GLU A 312 -11.56 -23.28 -10.86
C GLU A 312 -10.53 -22.13 -10.91
N ASN A 313 -10.58 -21.30 -11.95
CA ASN A 313 -9.64 -20.20 -12.12
C ASN A 313 -9.71 -19.14 -11.01
N ASN A 314 -10.88 -18.95 -10.41
CA ASN A 314 -11.11 -17.94 -9.40
C ASN A 314 -10.91 -18.46 -7.95
N ILE A 315 -10.77 -19.77 -7.73
CA ILE A 315 -10.49 -20.35 -6.41
C ILE A 315 -9.29 -19.67 -5.72
N PRO A 316 -8.14 -19.47 -6.37
CA PRO A 316 -6.98 -18.85 -5.71
C PRO A 316 -7.26 -17.43 -5.20
N PHE A 317 -8.12 -16.66 -5.87
CA PHE A 317 -8.53 -15.35 -5.40
C PHE A 317 -9.32 -15.47 -4.09
N TYR A 318 -10.31 -16.33 -4.04
CA TYR A 318 -11.17 -16.49 -2.86
C TYR A 318 -10.45 -17.14 -1.67
N VAL A 319 -9.58 -18.11 -1.91
CA VAL A 319 -8.73 -18.71 -0.87
C VAL A 319 -7.84 -17.66 -0.21
N LYS A 320 -7.23 -16.75 -0.98
CA LYS A 320 -6.46 -15.60 -0.45
C LYS A 320 -7.31 -14.62 0.36
N GLN A 321 -8.64 -14.62 0.19
CA GLN A 321 -9.56 -13.82 1.01
C GLN A 321 -10.11 -14.60 2.22
N GLY A 322 -9.65 -15.85 2.43
CA GLY A 322 -10.01 -16.70 3.57
C GLY A 322 -11.26 -17.55 3.35
N PHE A 323 -11.68 -17.76 2.10
CA PHE A 323 -12.63 -18.80 1.73
C PHE A 323 -11.85 -20.11 1.53
N ASP A 324 -11.37 -20.68 2.63
CA ASP A 324 -10.40 -21.76 2.62
C ASP A 324 -11.02 -23.15 2.89
N LYS A 325 -12.33 -23.20 3.17
CA LYS A 325 -13.04 -24.45 3.44
C LYS A 325 -13.88 -24.84 2.23
N TYR A 326 -13.52 -25.95 1.58
CA TYR A 326 -14.34 -26.56 0.55
C TYR A 326 -15.68 -27.05 1.14
N GLU A 327 -16.79 -26.80 0.47
CA GLU A 327 -18.13 -27.23 0.88
C GLU A 327 -18.73 -28.28 -0.05
N LYS A 328 -18.80 -28.02 -1.35
CA LYS A 328 -19.36 -28.91 -2.37
C LYS A 328 -19.03 -28.48 -3.78
N THR A 329 -19.24 -29.37 -4.73
CA THR A 329 -19.25 -29.08 -6.17
C THR A 329 -20.62 -29.48 -6.75
N ILE A 330 -21.23 -28.56 -7.50
CA ILE A 330 -22.43 -28.85 -8.30
C ILE A 330 -21.95 -29.15 -9.70
N LYS A 331 -22.02 -30.41 -10.07
CA LYS A 331 -21.61 -30.90 -11.40
C LYS A 331 -22.54 -30.40 -12.50
N ASN A 332 -21.95 -30.07 -13.66
CA ASN A 332 -22.65 -29.60 -14.85
C ASN A 332 -23.50 -28.33 -14.63
N PHE A 333 -23.23 -27.58 -13.55
CA PHE A 333 -24.07 -26.43 -13.17
C PHE A 333 -24.20 -25.42 -14.32
N PHE A 334 -23.11 -25.08 -14.98
CA PHE A 334 -23.13 -24.07 -16.05
C PHE A 334 -23.79 -24.63 -17.32
N ILE A 335 -23.64 -25.94 -17.60
CA ILE A 335 -24.29 -26.61 -18.72
C ILE A 335 -25.82 -26.65 -18.54
N ASP A 336 -26.28 -26.94 -17.32
CA ASP A 336 -27.71 -27.15 -17.03
C ASP A 336 -28.47 -25.81 -16.84
N ASN A 337 -27.79 -24.74 -16.51
CA ASN A 337 -28.44 -23.48 -16.13
C ASN A 337 -28.22 -22.32 -17.12
N TYR A 338 -27.28 -22.44 -18.06
CA TYR A 338 -26.96 -21.37 -19.03
C TYR A 338 -27.22 -21.86 -20.44
N LYS A 339 -27.75 -20.98 -21.29
CA LYS A 339 -28.07 -21.31 -22.70
C LYS A 339 -26.81 -21.35 -23.57
N GLU A 340 -25.78 -20.63 -23.18
CA GLU A 340 -24.52 -20.53 -23.91
C GLU A 340 -23.37 -21.08 -23.05
N GLU A 341 -22.31 -21.51 -23.73
CA GLU A 341 -21.09 -21.97 -23.08
C GLU A 341 -20.44 -20.84 -22.28
N ILE A 342 -20.23 -21.04 -20.98
CA ILE A 342 -19.61 -20.06 -20.11
C ILE A 342 -18.10 -20.28 -20.08
N LYS A 343 -17.34 -19.19 -20.31
CA LYS A 343 -15.88 -19.20 -20.31
C LYS A 343 -15.33 -18.29 -19.24
N ASP A 344 -14.27 -18.75 -18.57
CA ASP A 344 -13.47 -17.99 -17.62
C ASP A 344 -12.01 -18.00 -18.13
N GLY A 345 -11.64 -17.00 -18.93
CA GLY A 345 -10.45 -17.03 -19.74
C GLY A 345 -10.53 -18.13 -20.82
N ASP A 346 -9.54 -19.04 -20.84
CA ASP A 346 -9.53 -20.20 -21.76
C ASP A 346 -10.26 -21.43 -21.21
N LEU A 347 -10.77 -21.37 -19.97
CA LEU A 347 -11.46 -22.48 -19.32
C LEU A 347 -12.96 -22.47 -19.67
N ILE A 348 -13.47 -23.58 -20.18
CA ILE A 348 -14.90 -23.83 -20.30
C ILE A 348 -15.43 -24.24 -18.92
N CYS A 349 -16.34 -23.44 -18.38
CA CYS A 349 -16.92 -23.68 -17.06
C CYS A 349 -18.02 -24.75 -17.15
N THR A 350 -17.88 -25.84 -16.41
CA THR A 350 -18.89 -26.88 -16.30
C THR A 350 -19.50 -26.94 -14.91
N ASP A 351 -18.67 -26.94 -13.88
CA ASP A 351 -19.01 -27.16 -12.49
C ASP A 351 -18.98 -25.86 -11.66
N LEU A 352 -19.89 -25.71 -10.72
CA LEU A 352 -19.85 -24.65 -9.72
C LEU A 352 -19.31 -25.20 -8.40
N ILE A 353 -18.20 -24.63 -7.93
CA ILE A 353 -17.47 -25.09 -6.75
C ILE A 353 -17.69 -24.12 -5.60
N TYR A 354 -18.17 -24.66 -4.47
CA TYR A 354 -18.46 -23.87 -3.29
C TYR A 354 -17.36 -23.92 -2.24
N TYR A 355 -16.93 -22.74 -1.82
CA TYR A 355 -16.06 -22.55 -0.68
C TYR A 355 -16.73 -21.68 0.39
N SER A 356 -16.32 -21.83 1.64
CA SER A 356 -16.80 -20.98 2.72
C SER A 356 -15.66 -20.30 3.49
N LYS A 357 -16.03 -19.19 4.10
CA LYS A 357 -15.24 -18.42 5.03
C LYS A 357 -15.93 -18.32 6.37
N ASP A 358 -15.24 -18.66 7.47
CA ASP A 358 -15.68 -18.39 8.83
C ASP A 358 -15.54 -16.88 9.14
N LEU A 359 -16.67 -16.21 9.42
CA LEU A 359 -16.71 -14.78 9.72
C LEU A 359 -16.31 -14.46 11.17
N LYS A 360 -16.36 -15.46 12.07
CA LYS A 360 -15.99 -15.30 13.50
C LYS A 360 -14.49 -15.49 13.73
N LYS A 361 -13.81 -16.20 12.85
CA LYS A 361 -12.37 -16.42 12.93
C LYS A 361 -11.64 -15.07 12.83
N LYS A 362 -10.87 -14.71 13.85
CA LYS A 362 -10.01 -13.53 13.78
C LYS A 362 -9.09 -13.66 12.58
N PHE A 363 -9.02 -12.62 11.75
CA PHE A 363 -8.01 -12.56 10.70
C PHE A 363 -6.65 -12.79 11.37
N LYS A 364 -5.97 -13.88 11.02
CA LYS A 364 -4.53 -13.90 11.17
C LYS A 364 -4.02 -12.91 10.13
N ASP A 365 -3.53 -11.77 10.58
CA ASP A 365 -2.81 -10.83 9.73
C ASP A 365 -1.56 -11.58 9.23
N ASN A 366 -1.65 -12.12 8.02
CA ASN A 366 -0.49 -12.55 7.23
C ASN A 366 -0.04 -11.38 6.35
#